data_49df85f9b3ce3ce8288853d9d36db13f
#
_entry.id   49df85f9b3ce3ce8288853d9d36db13f
#
_cell.length_a   1.000
_cell.length_b   1.000
_cell.length_c   1.000
_cell.angle_alpha   90.00
_cell.angle_beta   90.00
_cell.angle_gamma   90.00
#
_symmetry.space_group_name_H-M   'P 1'
#
loop_
_entity.id
_entity.type
_entity.pdbx_description
1 polymer ?
#
loop_
_entity_poly.entity_id
_entity_poly.type
_entity_poly.pdbx_seq_one_letter_code
_entity_poly.pdbx_strand_id
1 'polypeptide(L)'
;MPDLKGLDLPFSFYAVFSFILGLIFGSFLNVVIHRIPRGASIVFPGSHCPACSAPIKAFDNIPLLSFALLGGRCRSCRARIPFLYPMVELGAGLIFVAIVFRTGPSWEALFEFVFACVMIALVVIDARWRLLPNVIIYPAFLFAGAAATARAALGAQPSPAFDISPLFPDFQAEFSPWPAAIIGGSLFAMAAPGFWLLDRLDAILFGKYFDWEEAGEGDVGQTSGSPTIHATMILGVIMAVAWAAMVFFLSSKHQPAFEDAYGGLLRASAGALISGGLIWFIRAIYFFIRGFEGMGLGDVKMISVVGAFQGFSGALGVLILGSVLGVIAGLILIYYRSGRGGQEFKTPLPFGAFLGAAVLLMMILSPFNFAKP
;
A
#
# COMPACT_ATOMS: atom_id res chain seq x y z
N MET A 1 5.55 -14.10 24.54
CA MET A 1 4.96 -12.79 24.30
C MET A 1 3.92 -12.51 25.35
N PRO A 2 3.82 -11.29 25.91
CA PRO A 2 2.61 -10.93 26.62
C PRO A 2 1.49 -10.83 25.57
N ASP A 3 0.70 -11.89 25.47
CA ASP A 3 -0.55 -11.87 24.77
C ASP A 3 -1.39 -10.73 25.36
N LEU A 4 -2.01 -9.91 24.53
CA LEU A 4 -3.06 -8.99 24.97
C LEU A 4 -4.26 -9.75 25.61
N LYS A 5 -4.15 -11.06 25.74
CA LYS A 5 -5.06 -11.98 26.44
C LYS A 5 -5.22 -11.71 27.94
N GLY A 6 -4.46 -10.77 28.52
CA GLY A 6 -4.66 -10.33 29.91
C GLY A 6 -5.89 -9.46 30.15
N LEU A 7 -6.55 -8.97 29.10
CA LEU A 7 -7.89 -8.37 29.19
C LEU A 7 -8.89 -9.37 28.58
N ASP A 8 -9.61 -10.09 29.44
CA ASP A 8 -10.69 -11.01 29.07
C ASP A 8 -11.91 -10.25 28.51
N LEU A 9 -11.68 -9.40 27.50
CA LEU A 9 -12.76 -8.68 26.84
C LEU A 9 -13.43 -9.60 25.82
N PRO A 10 -14.77 -9.55 25.70
CA PRO A 10 -15.47 -10.37 24.72
C PRO A 10 -15.04 -10.01 23.31
N PHE A 11 -15.00 -10.96 22.40
CA PHE A 11 -14.60 -10.78 21.00
C PHE A 11 -15.40 -9.67 20.30
N SER A 12 -16.68 -9.52 20.65
CA SER A 12 -17.54 -8.44 20.18
C SER A 12 -16.98 -7.03 20.48
N PHE A 13 -16.28 -6.86 21.60
CA PHE A 13 -15.62 -5.60 21.92
C PHE A 13 -14.53 -5.26 20.90
N TYR A 14 -13.67 -6.22 20.57
CA TYR A 14 -12.60 -6.01 19.59
C TYR A 14 -13.15 -5.73 18.20
N ALA A 15 -14.25 -6.39 17.80
CA ALA A 15 -14.92 -6.16 16.54
C ALA A 15 -15.51 -4.74 16.45
N VAL A 16 -16.21 -4.29 17.49
CA VAL A 16 -16.77 -2.94 17.54
C VAL A 16 -15.67 -1.88 17.58
N PHE A 17 -14.64 -2.10 18.42
CA PHE A 17 -13.50 -1.19 18.52
C PHE A 17 -12.77 -1.04 17.18
N SER A 18 -12.44 -2.17 16.52
CA SER A 18 -11.77 -2.14 15.21
C SER A 18 -12.63 -1.49 14.13
N PHE A 19 -13.95 -1.71 14.17
CA PHE A 19 -14.87 -1.02 13.25
C PHE A 19 -14.81 0.49 13.41
N ILE A 20 -14.96 0.99 14.64
CA ILE A 20 -14.90 2.42 14.94
C ILE A 20 -13.52 3.00 14.54
N LEU A 21 -12.45 2.29 14.86
CA LEU A 21 -11.09 2.69 14.48
C LEU A 21 -10.97 2.78 12.95
N GLY A 22 -11.47 1.79 12.23
CA GLY A 22 -11.47 1.78 10.77
C GLY A 22 -12.30 2.92 10.17
N LEU A 23 -13.44 3.29 10.75
CA LEU A 23 -14.23 4.44 10.34
C LEU A 23 -13.43 5.75 10.49
N ILE A 24 -12.73 5.93 11.62
CA ILE A 24 -11.92 7.13 11.90
C ILE A 24 -10.77 7.24 10.88
N PHE A 25 -10.04 6.15 10.66
CA PHE A 25 -8.99 6.13 9.65
C PHE A 25 -9.55 6.31 8.25
N GLY A 26 -10.70 5.71 7.91
CA GLY A 26 -11.39 5.90 6.64
C GLY A 26 -11.74 7.37 6.36
N SER A 27 -12.19 8.09 7.38
CA SER A 27 -12.44 9.54 7.28
C SER A 27 -11.15 10.32 7.01
N PHE A 28 -10.04 9.97 7.68
CA PHE A 28 -8.73 10.55 7.37
C PHE A 28 -8.25 10.20 5.95
N LEU A 29 -8.46 8.97 5.51
CA LEU A 29 -8.12 8.54 4.15
C LEU A 29 -8.82 9.37 3.08
N ASN A 30 -10.05 9.81 3.30
CA ASN A 30 -10.74 10.73 2.39
C ASN A 30 -9.96 12.05 2.19
N VAL A 31 -9.31 12.57 3.25
CA VAL A 31 -8.43 13.74 3.15
C VAL A 31 -7.18 13.43 2.33
N VAL A 32 -6.53 12.29 2.60
CA VAL A 32 -5.35 11.81 1.87
C VAL A 32 -5.66 11.65 0.37
N ILE A 33 -6.74 10.92 0.05
CA ILE A 33 -7.20 10.65 -1.31
C ILE A 33 -7.50 11.95 -2.08
N HIS A 34 -8.07 12.94 -1.41
CA HIS A 34 -8.43 14.19 -2.08
C HIS A 34 -7.24 15.14 -2.24
N ARG A 35 -6.34 15.23 -1.24
CA ARG A 35 -5.30 16.25 -1.18
C ARG A 35 -3.98 15.84 -1.82
N ILE A 36 -3.52 14.59 -1.63
CA ILE A 36 -2.23 14.15 -2.14
C ILE A 36 -2.12 14.28 -3.67
N PRO A 37 -3.09 13.83 -4.48
CA PRO A 37 -3.00 13.98 -5.93
C PRO A 37 -2.96 15.45 -6.41
N ARG A 38 -3.41 16.38 -5.57
CA ARG A 38 -3.41 17.82 -5.84
C ARG A 38 -2.20 18.56 -5.27
N GLY A 39 -1.24 17.84 -4.68
CA GLY A 39 -0.08 18.45 -4.02
C GLY A 39 -0.43 19.28 -2.77
N ALA A 40 -1.65 19.13 -2.22
CA ALA A 40 -2.12 19.89 -1.08
C ALA A 40 -1.70 19.25 0.24
N SER A 41 -1.45 20.09 1.26
CA SER A 41 -1.09 19.63 2.61
C SER A 41 -2.24 18.82 3.25
N ILE A 42 -1.91 17.66 3.82
CA ILE A 42 -2.86 16.84 4.56
C ILE A 42 -3.15 17.36 5.97
N VAL A 43 -2.34 18.30 6.46
CA VAL A 43 -2.45 18.84 7.83
C VAL A 43 -3.22 20.15 7.84
N PHE A 44 -2.87 21.10 6.98
CA PHE A 44 -3.48 22.43 6.92
C PHE A 44 -3.94 22.78 5.50
N PRO A 45 -5.05 23.52 5.36
CA PRO A 45 -6.04 23.89 6.39
C PRO A 45 -6.85 22.70 6.87
N GLY A 46 -7.61 22.85 7.97
CA GLY A 46 -8.56 21.85 8.47
C GLY A 46 -9.61 21.44 7.44
N SER A 47 -10.46 20.49 7.78
CA SER A 47 -11.54 20.03 6.89
C SER A 47 -12.53 21.15 6.59
N HIS A 48 -12.81 21.39 5.31
CA HIS A 48 -13.73 22.43 4.84
C HIS A 48 -14.52 21.91 3.63
N CYS A 49 -15.67 22.52 3.38
CA CYS A 49 -16.48 22.20 2.21
C CYS A 49 -15.81 22.71 0.94
N PRO A 50 -15.59 21.86 -0.10
CA PRO A 50 -14.95 22.31 -1.34
C PRO A 50 -15.80 23.32 -2.16
N ALA A 51 -17.12 23.37 -1.92
CA ALA A 51 -18.03 24.25 -2.67
C ALA A 51 -18.18 25.65 -2.04
N CYS A 52 -18.11 25.78 -0.71
CA CYS A 52 -18.32 27.06 -0.03
C CYS A 52 -17.22 27.44 0.95
N SER A 53 -16.15 26.63 1.04
CA SER A 53 -14.99 26.82 1.92
C SER A 53 -15.34 26.94 3.42
N ALA A 54 -16.60 26.72 3.81
CA ALA A 54 -16.99 26.73 5.22
C ALA A 54 -16.30 25.59 5.98
N PRO A 55 -15.74 25.86 7.17
CA PRO A 55 -15.08 24.84 7.99
C PRO A 55 -16.10 23.79 8.45
N ILE A 56 -15.69 22.51 8.40
CA ILE A 56 -16.49 21.38 8.88
C ILE A 56 -16.27 21.27 10.39
N LYS A 57 -17.35 21.33 11.15
CA LYS A 57 -17.32 21.21 12.62
C LYS A 57 -17.01 19.75 13.01
N ALA A 58 -16.42 19.54 14.18
CA ALA A 58 -16.02 18.19 14.63
C ALA A 58 -17.20 17.18 14.61
N PHE A 59 -18.38 17.59 15.03
CA PHE A 59 -19.58 16.75 15.02
C PHE A 59 -20.15 16.50 13.61
N ASP A 60 -19.80 17.32 12.61
CA ASP A 60 -20.13 17.11 11.19
C ASP A 60 -19.08 16.24 10.48
N ASN A 61 -18.03 15.81 11.20
CA ASN A 61 -16.96 14.95 10.71
C ASN A 61 -16.97 13.55 11.37
N ILE A 62 -18.07 13.18 12.06
CA ILE A 62 -18.24 11.83 12.60
C ILE A 62 -18.54 10.90 11.44
N PRO A 63 -17.68 9.89 11.19
CA PRO A 63 -17.80 9.03 10.01
C PRO A 63 -19.17 8.36 9.92
N LEU A 64 -19.70 8.23 8.72
CA LEU A 64 -21.03 7.70 8.36
C LEU A 64 -22.20 8.45 9.01
N LEU A 65 -22.12 8.73 10.33
CA LEU A 65 -23.20 9.35 11.08
C LEU A 65 -23.52 10.75 10.56
N SER A 66 -22.50 11.57 10.36
CA SER A 66 -22.66 12.93 9.83
C SER A 66 -23.26 12.93 8.43
N PHE A 67 -22.81 12.01 7.57
CA PHE A 67 -23.37 11.87 6.23
C PHE A 67 -24.86 11.51 6.27
N ALA A 68 -25.26 10.58 7.13
CA ALA A 68 -26.65 10.18 7.30
C ALA A 68 -27.51 11.33 7.87
N LEU A 69 -27.06 11.98 8.95
CA LEU A 69 -27.79 13.09 9.60
C LEU A 69 -27.92 14.32 8.71
N LEU A 70 -26.94 14.60 7.87
CA LEU A 70 -26.96 15.72 6.91
C LEU A 70 -27.67 15.37 5.59
N GLY A 71 -28.13 14.14 5.43
CA GLY A 71 -28.74 13.66 4.16
C GLY A 71 -27.78 13.78 2.98
N GLY A 72 -26.49 13.53 3.19
CA GLY A 72 -25.45 13.60 2.16
C GLY A 72 -25.19 15.02 1.61
N ARG A 73 -25.45 16.07 2.40
CA ARG A 73 -25.32 17.46 1.97
C ARG A 73 -24.56 18.32 2.98
N CYS A 74 -23.84 19.31 2.46
CA CYS A 74 -23.17 20.30 3.30
C CYS A 74 -24.18 21.06 4.18
N ARG A 75 -23.86 21.26 5.44
CA ARG A 75 -24.70 22.02 6.38
C ARG A 75 -24.93 23.47 5.95
N SER A 76 -23.89 24.11 5.38
CA SER A 76 -23.92 25.54 5.04
C SER A 76 -24.52 25.80 3.67
N CYS A 77 -24.02 25.17 2.59
CA CYS A 77 -24.42 25.48 1.22
C CYS A 77 -25.30 24.41 0.56
N ARG A 78 -25.64 23.32 1.27
CA ARG A 78 -26.43 22.20 0.75
C ARG A 78 -25.85 21.47 -0.47
N ALA A 79 -24.62 21.76 -0.87
CA ALA A 79 -23.92 21.01 -1.93
C ALA A 79 -23.86 19.51 -1.56
N ARG A 80 -23.99 18.63 -2.54
CA ARG A 80 -23.98 17.18 -2.35
C ARG A 80 -22.57 16.71 -1.97
N ILE A 81 -22.48 15.87 -0.93
CA ILE A 81 -21.27 15.16 -0.54
C ILE A 81 -21.16 13.91 -1.42
N PRO A 82 -20.03 13.68 -2.12
CA PRO A 82 -19.86 12.48 -2.95
C PRO A 82 -20.02 11.20 -2.13
N PHE A 83 -20.75 10.22 -2.66
CA PHE A 83 -21.02 8.94 -1.98
C PHE A 83 -19.74 8.11 -1.72
N LEU A 84 -18.66 8.43 -2.41
CA LEU A 84 -17.35 7.81 -2.19
C LEU A 84 -16.85 8.00 -0.75
N TYR A 85 -17.16 9.16 -0.11
CA TYR A 85 -16.70 9.44 1.26
C TYR A 85 -17.21 8.40 2.26
N PRO A 86 -18.52 8.19 2.43
CA PRO A 86 -19.02 7.15 3.32
C PRO A 86 -18.64 5.72 2.86
N MET A 87 -18.42 5.47 1.56
CA MET A 87 -17.94 4.17 1.10
C MET A 87 -16.52 3.86 1.58
N VAL A 88 -15.61 4.83 1.54
CA VAL A 88 -14.24 4.66 2.04
C VAL A 88 -14.25 4.44 3.56
N GLU A 89 -15.06 5.20 4.29
CA GLU A 89 -15.21 5.05 5.73
C GLU A 89 -15.74 3.65 6.10
N LEU A 90 -16.85 3.24 5.50
CA LEU A 90 -17.45 1.93 5.73
C LEU A 90 -16.50 0.81 5.32
N GLY A 91 -15.87 0.93 4.15
CA GLY A 91 -14.92 -0.05 3.64
C GLY A 91 -13.75 -0.26 4.60
N ALA A 92 -13.16 0.82 5.10
CA ALA A 92 -12.08 0.74 6.09
C ALA A 92 -12.55 0.09 7.39
N GLY A 93 -13.76 0.45 7.88
CA GLY A 93 -14.36 -0.18 9.05
C GLY A 93 -14.53 -1.69 8.89
N LEU A 94 -15.10 -2.12 7.77
CA LEU A 94 -15.33 -3.55 7.50
C LEU A 94 -14.02 -4.33 7.34
N ILE A 95 -13.02 -3.76 6.65
CA ILE A 95 -11.71 -4.39 6.48
C ILE A 95 -11.02 -4.55 7.83
N PHE A 96 -11.07 -3.55 8.73
CA PHE A 96 -10.47 -3.66 10.05
C PHE A 96 -11.13 -4.75 10.89
N VAL A 97 -12.46 -4.86 10.83
CA VAL A 97 -13.19 -5.95 11.47
C VAL A 97 -12.74 -7.31 10.90
N ALA A 98 -12.66 -7.45 9.58
CA ALA A 98 -12.24 -8.69 8.93
C ALA A 98 -10.81 -9.09 9.34
N ILE A 99 -9.88 -8.13 9.44
CA ILE A 99 -8.53 -8.37 9.93
C ILE A 99 -8.56 -8.91 11.36
N VAL A 100 -9.28 -8.27 12.28
CA VAL A 100 -9.39 -8.74 13.68
C VAL A 100 -10.06 -10.11 13.77
N PHE A 101 -11.06 -10.38 12.94
CA PHE A 101 -11.68 -11.72 12.87
C PHE A 101 -10.65 -12.79 12.48
N ARG A 102 -9.70 -12.47 11.63
CA ARG A 102 -8.69 -13.41 11.13
C ARG A 102 -7.49 -13.56 12.05
N THR A 103 -6.93 -12.44 12.54
CA THR A 103 -5.67 -12.43 13.30
C THR A 103 -5.85 -12.36 14.81
N GLY A 104 -7.08 -12.11 15.27
CA GLY A 104 -7.33 -11.73 16.65
C GLY A 104 -6.78 -10.33 16.99
N PRO A 105 -6.94 -9.89 18.26
CA PRO A 105 -6.34 -8.66 18.76
C PRO A 105 -4.84 -8.87 18.98
N SER A 106 -4.04 -8.58 17.98
CA SER A 106 -2.61 -8.88 17.92
C SER A 106 -1.82 -7.73 17.29
N TRP A 107 -0.49 -7.74 17.46
CA TRP A 107 0.41 -6.82 16.75
C TRP A 107 0.32 -6.99 15.24
N GLU A 108 0.03 -8.20 14.78
CA GLU A 108 -0.20 -8.50 13.37
C GLU A 108 -1.37 -7.68 12.82
N ALA A 109 -2.49 -7.60 13.56
CA ALA A 109 -3.63 -6.78 13.17
C ALA A 109 -3.25 -5.31 12.97
N LEU A 110 -2.37 -4.76 13.81
CA LEU A 110 -1.93 -3.37 13.68
C LEU A 110 -1.12 -3.13 12.39
N PHE A 111 -0.20 -4.04 12.07
CA PHE A 111 0.55 -3.94 10.81
C PHE A 111 -0.38 -4.05 9.60
N GLU A 112 -1.34 -4.95 9.64
CA GLU A 112 -2.32 -5.09 8.58
C GLU A 112 -3.27 -3.90 8.47
N PHE A 113 -3.66 -3.27 9.57
CA PHE A 113 -4.46 -2.05 9.55
C PHE A 113 -3.77 -0.92 8.80
N VAL A 114 -2.50 -0.67 9.11
CA VAL A 114 -1.72 0.37 8.42
C VAL A 114 -1.59 0.04 6.94
N PHE A 115 -1.29 -1.21 6.62
CA PHE A 115 -1.14 -1.65 5.23
C PHE A 115 -2.46 -1.56 4.45
N ALA A 116 -3.58 -1.93 5.07
CA ALA A 116 -4.91 -1.78 4.48
C ALA A 116 -5.24 -0.31 4.19
N CYS A 117 -4.93 0.61 5.11
CA CYS A 117 -5.09 2.04 4.89
C CYS A 117 -4.33 2.54 3.65
N VAL A 118 -3.07 2.12 3.51
CA VAL A 118 -2.25 2.43 2.33
C VAL A 118 -2.91 1.90 1.06
N MET A 119 -3.33 0.63 1.07
CA MET A 119 -3.95 0.00 -0.10
C MET A 119 -5.29 0.67 -0.46
N ILE A 120 -6.15 0.98 0.50
CA ILE A 120 -7.42 1.72 0.26
C ILE A 120 -7.12 3.07 -0.41
N ALA A 121 -6.15 3.82 0.10
CA ALA A 121 -5.78 5.11 -0.49
C ALA A 121 -5.30 4.94 -1.94
N LEU A 122 -4.37 4.00 -2.20
CA LEU A 122 -3.85 3.75 -3.54
C LEU A 122 -4.93 3.27 -4.52
N VAL A 123 -5.82 2.37 -4.10
CA VAL A 123 -6.96 1.90 -4.91
C VAL A 123 -7.83 3.06 -5.37
N VAL A 124 -8.23 3.93 -4.46
CA VAL A 124 -9.15 5.02 -4.78
C VAL A 124 -8.44 6.12 -5.59
N ILE A 125 -7.17 6.40 -5.29
CA ILE A 125 -6.37 7.37 -6.04
C ILE A 125 -6.18 6.86 -7.47
N ASP A 126 -5.74 5.63 -7.66
CA ASP A 126 -5.50 5.07 -8.99
C ASP A 126 -6.80 4.96 -9.80
N ALA A 127 -7.90 4.52 -9.19
CA ALA A 127 -9.20 4.45 -9.83
C ALA A 127 -9.71 5.81 -10.35
N ARG A 128 -9.31 6.92 -9.70
CA ARG A 128 -9.78 8.27 -10.06
C ARG A 128 -8.82 9.04 -10.95
N TRP A 129 -7.53 8.98 -10.66
CA TRP A 129 -6.50 9.81 -11.30
C TRP A 129 -5.48 8.99 -12.08
N ARG A 130 -5.53 7.64 -12.02
CA ARG A 130 -4.55 6.75 -12.64
C ARG A 130 -3.11 7.10 -12.24
N LEU A 131 -2.96 7.46 -10.97
CA LEU A 131 -1.73 7.91 -10.38
C LEU A 131 -1.43 7.09 -9.13
N LEU A 132 -0.21 6.63 -9.00
CA LEU A 132 0.31 5.99 -7.80
C LEU A 132 1.37 6.91 -7.15
N PRO A 133 0.98 7.76 -6.17
CA PRO A 133 1.85 8.80 -5.64
C PRO A 133 3.05 8.23 -4.90
N ASN A 134 4.26 8.64 -5.27
CA ASN A 134 5.50 8.25 -4.60
C ASN A 134 5.50 8.63 -3.10
N VAL A 135 4.81 9.73 -2.74
CA VAL A 135 4.63 10.18 -1.34
C VAL A 135 3.92 9.13 -0.47
N ILE A 136 3.10 8.25 -1.06
CA ILE A 136 2.47 7.14 -0.35
C ILE A 136 3.32 5.87 -0.49
N ILE A 137 3.83 5.58 -1.69
CA ILE A 137 4.53 4.33 -1.99
C ILE A 137 5.84 4.21 -1.19
N TYR A 138 6.66 5.28 -1.09
CA TYR A 138 7.94 5.18 -0.39
C TYR A 138 7.79 4.96 1.12
N PRO A 139 6.94 5.71 1.85
CA PRO A 139 6.66 5.38 3.25
C PRO A 139 6.05 3.99 3.44
N ALA A 140 5.17 3.56 2.52
CA ALA A 140 4.58 2.23 2.58
C ALA A 140 5.64 1.12 2.41
N PHE A 141 6.63 1.32 1.55
CA PHE A 141 7.75 0.40 1.37
C PHE A 141 8.60 0.30 2.66
N LEU A 142 8.96 1.44 3.25
CA LEU A 142 9.68 1.48 4.52
C LEU A 142 8.90 0.82 5.65
N PHE A 143 7.61 1.08 5.72
CA PHE A 143 6.71 0.43 6.67
C PHE A 143 6.65 -1.09 6.46
N ALA A 144 6.55 -1.56 5.22
CA ALA A 144 6.50 -2.99 4.90
C ALA A 144 7.74 -3.74 5.40
N GLY A 145 8.93 -3.17 5.19
CA GLY A 145 10.17 -3.73 5.72
C GLY A 145 10.26 -3.69 7.24
N ALA A 146 9.87 -2.58 7.87
CA ALA A 146 9.82 -2.46 9.31
C ALA A 146 8.85 -3.48 9.94
N ALA A 147 7.66 -3.64 9.33
CA ALA A 147 6.66 -4.60 9.76
C ALA A 147 7.16 -6.06 9.63
N ALA A 148 7.82 -6.41 8.51
CA ALA A 148 8.39 -7.74 8.32
C ALA A 148 9.48 -8.05 9.35
N THR A 149 10.32 -7.07 9.65
CA THR A 149 11.34 -7.18 10.71
C THR A 149 10.72 -7.37 12.08
N ALA A 150 9.73 -6.53 12.42
CA ALA A 150 9.05 -6.59 13.70
C ALA A 150 8.30 -7.92 13.89
N ARG A 151 7.59 -8.40 12.85
CA ARG A 151 6.93 -9.71 12.85
C ARG A 151 7.90 -10.83 13.18
N ALA A 152 9.04 -10.86 12.49
CA ALA A 152 10.05 -11.87 12.70
C ALA A 152 10.65 -11.81 14.12
N ALA A 153 11.02 -10.61 14.61
CA ALA A 153 11.51 -10.40 15.97
C ALA A 153 10.51 -10.81 17.06
N LEU A 154 9.21 -10.68 16.75
CA LEU A 154 8.12 -11.06 17.62
C LEU A 154 7.76 -12.57 17.52
N GLY A 155 8.51 -13.36 16.74
CA GLY A 155 8.28 -14.80 16.55
C GLY A 155 7.01 -15.12 15.76
N ALA A 156 6.47 -14.15 15.01
CA ALA A 156 5.39 -14.40 14.10
C ALA A 156 5.90 -15.27 12.94
N GLN A 157 5.30 -16.44 12.77
CA GLN A 157 5.63 -17.33 11.66
C GLN A 157 5.42 -16.56 10.36
N PRO A 158 6.37 -16.63 9.39
CA PRO A 158 6.13 -16.08 8.07
C PRO A 158 4.83 -16.68 7.54
N SER A 159 4.00 -15.85 6.90
CA SER A 159 2.82 -16.33 6.20
C SER A 159 3.21 -17.55 5.35
N PRO A 160 2.48 -18.68 5.38
CA PRO A 160 2.88 -19.94 4.72
C PRO A 160 2.93 -19.85 3.20
N ALA A 161 2.80 -18.68 2.66
CA ALA A 161 2.88 -18.39 1.26
C ALA A 161 4.34 -18.42 0.78
N PHE A 162 4.75 -19.53 0.25
CA PHE A 162 5.99 -19.77 -0.48
C PHE A 162 7.27 -19.71 0.36
N ASP A 163 7.53 -20.80 1.01
CA ASP A 163 8.85 -21.10 1.52
C ASP A 163 9.75 -21.43 0.30
N ILE A 164 10.66 -20.54 -0.05
CA ILE A 164 11.68 -20.79 -1.08
C ILE A 164 12.85 -21.63 -0.54
N SER A 165 12.86 -21.95 0.76
CA SER A 165 13.89 -22.80 1.38
C SER A 165 14.06 -24.16 0.69
N PRO A 166 13.04 -24.83 0.14
CA PRO A 166 13.23 -26.06 -0.61
C PRO A 166 13.98 -25.88 -1.94
N LEU A 167 13.93 -24.67 -2.52
CA LEU A 167 14.63 -24.37 -3.78
C LEU A 167 16.11 -23.99 -3.55
N PHE A 168 16.45 -23.56 -2.34
CA PHE A 168 17.78 -23.14 -1.94
C PHE A 168 18.13 -23.66 -0.52
N PRO A 169 18.23 -24.98 -0.33
CA PRO A 169 18.46 -25.57 1.00
C PRO A 169 19.78 -25.09 1.64
N ASP A 170 20.79 -24.82 0.82
CA ASP A 170 22.11 -24.38 1.28
C ASP A 170 22.17 -22.88 1.64
N PHE A 171 21.13 -22.11 1.34
CA PHE A 171 21.09 -20.68 1.63
C PHE A 171 20.78 -20.38 3.12
N GLN A 172 20.38 -21.38 3.90
CA GLN A 172 20.20 -21.28 5.35
C GLN A 172 21.47 -21.59 6.16
N ALA A 173 22.47 -22.21 5.52
CA ALA A 173 23.69 -22.61 6.20
C ALA A 173 24.74 -21.48 6.13
N GLU A 174 25.10 -20.94 7.28
CA GLU A 174 26.37 -20.25 7.55
C GLU A 174 26.58 -18.81 7.06
N PHE A 175 25.57 -18.00 6.83
CA PHE A 175 25.82 -16.56 6.80
C PHE A 175 25.96 -16.04 8.24
N SER A 176 27.19 -15.65 8.61
CA SER A 176 27.40 -14.91 9.85
C SER A 176 26.41 -13.70 9.83
N PRO A 177 25.76 -13.39 10.94
CA PRO A 177 24.68 -12.38 10.97
C PRO A 177 25.12 -10.99 10.49
N TRP A 178 26.41 -10.70 10.52
CA TRP A 178 26.97 -9.39 10.20
C TRP A 178 26.95 -9.02 8.68
N PRO A 179 27.48 -9.83 7.75
CA PRO A 179 27.46 -9.47 6.34
C PRO A 179 26.04 -9.33 5.84
N ALA A 180 25.20 -10.16 6.33
CA ALA A 180 23.83 -10.24 5.89
C ALA A 180 22.99 -9.07 6.47
N ALA A 181 23.20 -8.58 7.74
CA ALA A 181 22.58 -7.37 8.27
C ALA A 181 23.01 -6.12 7.46
N ILE A 182 24.29 -6.07 7.08
CA ILE A 182 24.82 -5.01 6.24
C ILE A 182 24.16 -5.07 4.85
N ILE A 183 24.07 -6.25 4.24
CA ILE A 183 23.47 -6.44 2.91
C ILE A 183 21.96 -6.15 2.95
N GLY A 184 21.21 -6.72 3.90
CA GLY A 184 19.77 -6.50 4.00
C GLY A 184 19.43 -5.04 4.35
N GLY A 185 20.15 -4.44 5.29
CA GLY A 185 20.00 -3.03 5.65
C GLY A 185 20.40 -2.10 4.50
N SER A 186 21.47 -2.44 3.77
CA SER A 186 21.92 -1.68 2.59
C SER A 186 20.93 -1.79 1.43
N LEU A 187 20.40 -2.98 1.15
CA LEU A 187 19.38 -3.19 0.12
C LEU A 187 18.11 -2.43 0.46
N PHE A 188 17.73 -2.42 1.73
CA PHE A 188 16.54 -1.69 2.16
C PHE A 188 16.77 -0.17 2.19
N ALA A 189 17.94 0.29 2.65
CA ALA A 189 18.35 1.70 2.59
C ALA A 189 18.49 2.21 1.16
N MET A 190 18.89 1.33 0.23
CA MET A 190 18.94 1.63 -1.21
C MET A 190 17.58 1.59 -1.91
N ALA A 191 16.53 1.15 -1.25
CA ALA A 191 15.22 1.03 -1.90
C ALA A 191 14.64 2.39 -2.31
N ALA A 192 14.75 3.42 -1.48
CA ALA A 192 14.31 4.77 -1.87
C ALA A 192 15.19 5.39 -2.97
N PRO A 193 16.53 5.36 -2.88
CA PRO A 193 17.42 5.68 -4.00
C PRO A 193 17.22 4.73 -5.19
N GLY A 194 16.95 3.45 -4.95
CA GLY A 194 16.66 2.45 -5.98
C GLY A 194 15.40 2.77 -6.77
N PHE A 195 14.33 3.16 -6.13
CA PHE A 195 13.12 3.64 -6.81
C PHE A 195 13.35 4.97 -7.55
N TRP A 196 14.15 5.87 -6.98
CA TRP A 196 14.56 7.09 -7.68
C TRP A 196 15.44 6.77 -8.91
N LEU A 197 16.37 5.81 -8.76
CA LEU A 197 17.20 5.35 -9.87
C LEU A 197 16.35 4.66 -10.94
N LEU A 198 15.37 3.86 -10.56
CA LEU A 198 14.39 3.27 -11.48
C LEU A 198 13.60 4.35 -12.22
N ASP A 199 13.13 5.39 -11.54
CA ASP A 199 12.45 6.53 -12.18
C ASP A 199 13.37 7.24 -13.18
N ARG A 200 14.68 7.37 -12.87
CA ARG A 200 15.66 7.98 -13.77
C ARG A 200 16.01 7.09 -14.95
N LEU A 201 16.22 5.80 -14.71
CA LEU A 201 16.47 4.83 -15.77
C LEU A 201 15.26 4.70 -16.69
N ASP A 202 14.05 4.70 -16.13
CA ASP A 202 12.82 4.71 -16.88
C ASP A 202 12.72 5.95 -17.78
N ALA A 203 12.96 7.13 -17.24
CA ALA A 203 12.99 8.38 -18.00
C ALA A 203 14.07 8.38 -19.10
N ILE A 204 15.24 7.75 -18.87
CA ILE A 204 16.32 7.64 -19.86
C ILE A 204 15.97 6.61 -20.94
N LEU A 205 15.44 5.45 -20.55
CA LEU A 205 15.17 4.35 -21.48
C LEU A 205 13.88 4.55 -22.27
N PHE A 206 12.87 5.15 -21.65
CA PHE A 206 11.53 5.26 -22.20
C PHE A 206 11.07 6.72 -22.41
N GLY A 207 11.70 7.69 -21.78
CA GLY A 207 11.27 9.11 -21.79
C GLY A 207 11.26 9.82 -23.13
N LYS A 208 11.88 9.25 -24.19
CA LYS A 208 11.78 9.76 -25.56
C LYS A 208 10.45 9.45 -26.24
N TYR A 209 9.63 8.57 -25.66
CA TYR A 209 8.38 8.09 -26.25
C TYR A 209 7.14 8.56 -25.50
N PHE A 210 7.30 9.31 -24.42
CA PHE A 210 6.20 9.80 -23.59
C PHE A 210 5.98 11.28 -23.87
N ASP A 211 5.09 11.57 -24.82
CA ASP A 211 4.63 12.93 -25.09
C ASP A 211 3.51 13.26 -24.09
N TRP A 212 3.82 14.11 -23.10
CA TRP A 212 2.91 14.53 -22.05
C TRP A 212 1.79 15.46 -22.55
N GLU A 213 1.87 15.92 -23.81
CA GLU A 213 0.92 16.85 -24.39
C GLU A 213 -0.45 16.22 -24.74
N GLU A 214 -0.56 14.88 -24.82
CA GLU A 214 -1.85 14.21 -25.07
C GLU A 214 -2.62 13.77 -23.81
N ALA A 215 -2.04 13.89 -22.62
CA ALA A 215 -2.76 13.70 -21.36
C ALA A 215 -3.56 14.97 -21.07
N GLY A 216 -4.82 14.93 -21.50
CA GLY A 216 -5.77 16.07 -21.50
C GLY A 216 -5.68 16.98 -20.29
N GLU A 217 -5.84 18.27 -20.54
CA GLU A 217 -5.94 19.38 -19.62
C GLU A 217 -6.89 19.13 -18.43
N GLY A 218 -6.45 18.39 -17.47
CA GLY A 218 -6.95 18.39 -16.11
C GLY A 218 -5.79 18.81 -15.24
N ASP A 219 -5.88 20.01 -14.70
CA ASP A 219 -4.98 20.75 -13.82
C ASP A 219 -4.29 19.89 -12.74
N VAL A 220 -3.41 18.98 -13.17
CA VAL A 220 -2.50 18.21 -12.30
C VAL A 220 -1.16 18.92 -12.40
N GLY A 221 -0.93 19.84 -11.47
CA GLY A 221 0.31 20.57 -11.35
C GLY A 221 1.51 19.64 -11.45
N GLN A 222 2.34 19.86 -12.47
CA GLN A 222 3.63 19.22 -12.66
C GLN A 222 4.46 19.40 -11.39
N THR A 223 4.60 18.35 -10.59
CA THR A 223 5.57 18.32 -9.49
C THR A 223 6.93 17.89 -10.01
N SER A 224 7.42 18.56 -11.05
CA SER A 224 8.81 18.51 -11.44
C SER A 224 9.62 19.29 -10.41
N GLY A 225 10.39 18.58 -9.57
CA GLY A 225 11.36 19.21 -8.67
C GLY A 225 10.79 19.71 -7.34
N SER A 226 9.76 19.06 -6.78
CA SER A 226 9.22 19.45 -5.49
C SER A 226 10.19 19.13 -4.33
N PRO A 227 10.24 19.97 -3.27
CA PRO A 227 11.05 19.73 -2.06
C PRO A 227 10.75 18.39 -1.37
N THR A 228 9.68 17.70 -1.75
CA THR A 228 9.30 16.37 -1.28
C THR A 228 10.30 15.28 -1.65
N ILE A 229 11.04 15.40 -2.78
CA ILE A 229 12.07 14.41 -3.16
C ILE A 229 13.24 14.46 -2.16
N HIS A 230 13.67 15.65 -1.76
CA HIS A 230 14.72 15.79 -0.75
C HIS A 230 14.25 15.33 0.62
N ALA A 231 12.99 15.61 0.99
CA ALA A 231 12.42 15.16 2.26
C ALA A 231 12.29 13.63 2.32
N THR A 232 11.88 12.95 1.24
CA THR A 232 11.82 11.49 1.20
C THR A 232 13.20 10.83 1.19
N MET A 233 14.20 11.43 0.52
CA MET A 233 15.58 10.96 0.60
C MET A 233 16.16 11.15 2.01
N ILE A 234 15.95 12.30 2.63
CA ILE A 234 16.39 12.57 4.02
C ILE A 234 15.71 11.60 4.98
N LEU A 235 14.40 11.37 4.85
CA LEU A 235 13.67 10.40 5.66
C LEU A 235 14.20 8.97 5.46
N GLY A 236 14.51 8.59 4.21
CA GLY A 236 15.12 7.30 3.89
C GLY A 236 16.49 7.12 4.56
N VAL A 237 17.32 8.17 4.53
CA VAL A 237 18.64 8.17 5.21
C VAL A 237 18.48 8.12 6.74
N ILE A 238 17.57 8.91 7.31
CA ILE A 238 17.29 8.89 8.76
C ILE A 238 16.82 7.51 9.18
N MET A 239 15.91 6.89 8.42
CA MET A 239 15.40 5.54 8.70
C MET A 239 16.50 4.49 8.56
N ALA A 240 17.40 4.62 7.57
CA ALA A 240 18.54 3.73 7.41
C ALA A 240 19.54 3.85 8.58
N VAL A 241 19.81 5.08 9.03
CA VAL A 241 20.68 5.34 10.19
C VAL A 241 20.03 4.84 11.49
N ALA A 242 18.74 5.11 11.69
CA ALA A 242 17.99 4.61 12.84
C ALA A 242 17.94 3.07 12.85
N TRP A 243 17.77 2.47 11.69
CA TRP A 243 17.84 1.03 11.49
C TRP A 243 19.23 0.48 11.82
N ALA A 244 20.29 1.05 11.27
CA ALA A 244 21.66 0.64 11.56
C ALA A 244 22.00 0.76 13.05
N ALA A 245 21.56 1.83 13.70
CA ALA A 245 21.69 2.02 15.15
C ALA A 245 20.91 0.97 15.95
N MET A 246 19.69 0.66 15.55
CA MET A 246 18.86 -0.38 16.16
C MET A 246 19.51 -1.77 15.99
N VAL A 247 20.02 -2.08 14.80
CA VAL A 247 20.75 -3.31 14.50
C VAL A 247 22.00 -3.40 15.37
N PHE A 248 22.79 -2.33 15.48
CA PHE A 248 23.97 -2.27 16.31
C PHE A 248 23.65 -2.48 17.80
N PHE A 249 22.61 -1.82 18.29
CA PHE A 249 22.17 -1.95 19.70
C PHE A 249 21.65 -3.34 20.03
N LEU A 250 20.88 -3.96 19.14
CA LEU A 250 20.33 -5.31 19.32
C LEU A 250 21.43 -6.38 19.20
N SER A 251 22.41 -6.21 18.29
CA SER A 251 23.50 -7.15 18.09
C SER A 251 24.45 -7.22 19.30
N SER A 252 24.60 -6.11 20.04
CA SER A 252 25.45 -6.07 21.23
C SER A 252 24.98 -6.99 22.37
N LYS A 253 23.74 -7.51 22.29
CA LYS A 253 23.12 -8.32 23.35
C LYS A 253 22.96 -9.82 23.05
N HIS A 254 23.47 -10.30 21.91
CA HIS A 254 23.42 -11.74 21.53
C HIS A 254 22.04 -12.38 21.75
N GLN A 255 20.97 -11.78 21.21
CA GLN A 255 19.61 -12.28 21.41
C GLN A 255 19.12 -13.02 20.16
N PRO A 256 18.47 -14.20 20.28
CA PRO A 256 17.89 -14.94 19.15
C PRO A 256 16.86 -14.10 18.37
N ALA A 257 16.16 -13.18 19.02
CA ALA A 257 15.26 -12.22 18.38
C ALA A 257 15.93 -11.33 17.32
N PHE A 258 17.27 -11.19 17.35
CA PHE A 258 18.01 -10.44 16.37
C PHE A 258 18.17 -11.20 15.04
N GLU A 259 18.48 -12.49 15.12
CA GLU A 259 18.59 -13.35 13.92
C GLU A 259 17.25 -13.46 13.20
N ASP A 260 16.16 -13.55 13.96
CA ASP A 260 14.80 -13.58 13.42
C ASP A 260 14.41 -12.25 12.75
N ALA A 261 14.66 -11.11 13.42
CA ALA A 261 14.40 -9.77 12.87
C ALA A 261 15.12 -9.56 11.57
N TYR A 262 16.35 -9.98 11.51
CA TYR A 262 17.21 -9.89 10.34
C TYR A 262 16.68 -10.77 9.20
N GLY A 263 16.32 -12.02 9.47
CA GLY A 263 15.66 -12.91 8.50
C GLY A 263 14.37 -12.30 7.94
N GLY A 264 13.63 -11.55 8.77
CA GLY A 264 12.46 -10.80 8.35
C GLY A 264 12.78 -9.73 7.30
N LEU A 265 13.84 -8.94 7.53
CA LEU A 265 14.26 -7.91 6.60
C LEU A 265 14.76 -8.47 5.27
N LEU A 266 15.55 -9.55 5.31
CA LEU A 266 16.01 -10.23 4.09
C LEU A 266 14.84 -10.73 3.26
N ARG A 267 13.86 -11.37 3.90
CA ARG A 267 12.65 -11.84 3.21
C ARG A 267 11.86 -10.69 2.59
N ALA A 268 11.71 -9.56 3.30
CA ALA A 268 11.05 -8.38 2.76
C ALA A 268 11.80 -7.82 1.55
N SER A 269 13.13 -7.68 1.65
CA SER A 269 13.97 -7.18 0.57
C SER A 269 13.94 -8.11 -0.65
N ALA A 270 14.08 -9.41 -0.44
CA ALA A 270 13.98 -10.40 -1.52
C ALA A 270 12.59 -10.40 -2.15
N GLY A 271 11.53 -10.40 -1.32
CA GLY A 271 10.15 -10.32 -1.80
C GLY A 271 9.90 -9.10 -2.68
N ALA A 272 10.39 -7.93 -2.25
CA ALA A 272 10.26 -6.70 -3.02
C ALA A 272 11.02 -6.74 -4.35
N LEU A 273 12.29 -7.13 -4.31
CA LEU A 273 13.17 -7.15 -5.49
C LEU A 273 12.71 -8.17 -6.53
N ILE A 274 12.34 -9.37 -6.08
CA ILE A 274 11.90 -10.43 -7.00
C ILE A 274 10.55 -10.06 -7.62
N SER A 275 9.60 -9.59 -6.81
CA SER A 275 8.25 -9.24 -7.30
C SER A 275 8.30 -8.03 -8.23
N GLY A 276 8.96 -6.96 -7.80
CA GLY A 276 9.10 -5.74 -8.59
C GLY A 276 9.95 -5.96 -9.83
N GLY A 277 11.06 -6.68 -9.69
CA GLY A 277 11.95 -7.02 -10.81
C GLY A 277 11.26 -7.86 -11.88
N LEU A 278 10.45 -8.84 -11.48
CA LEU A 278 9.66 -9.65 -12.41
C LEU A 278 8.71 -8.80 -13.24
N ILE A 279 7.95 -7.92 -12.59
CA ILE A 279 6.99 -7.04 -13.28
C ILE A 279 7.70 -6.01 -14.15
N TRP A 280 8.79 -5.42 -13.65
CA TRP A 280 9.61 -4.51 -14.44
C TRP A 280 10.16 -5.22 -15.70
N PHE A 281 10.62 -6.46 -15.58
CA PHE A 281 11.13 -7.25 -16.70
C PHE A 281 10.03 -7.57 -17.73
N ILE A 282 8.83 -7.96 -17.28
CA ILE A 282 7.67 -8.17 -18.15
C ILE A 282 7.32 -6.87 -18.88
N ARG A 283 7.28 -5.73 -18.17
CA ARG A 283 7.05 -4.40 -18.76
C ARG A 283 8.10 -4.07 -19.83
N ALA A 284 9.38 -4.29 -19.52
CA ALA A 284 10.48 -4.04 -20.47
C ALA A 284 10.35 -4.90 -21.73
N ILE A 285 10.11 -6.21 -21.60
CA ILE A 285 9.89 -7.11 -22.75
C ILE A 285 8.70 -6.63 -23.59
N TYR A 286 7.58 -6.29 -22.94
CA TYR A 286 6.40 -5.82 -23.65
C TYR A 286 6.70 -4.56 -24.46
N PHE A 287 7.43 -3.60 -23.87
CA PHE A 287 7.86 -2.38 -24.55
C PHE A 287 8.76 -2.68 -25.75
N PHE A 288 9.75 -3.58 -25.61
CA PHE A 288 10.63 -3.94 -26.73
C PHE A 288 9.89 -4.63 -27.88
N ILE A 289 8.83 -5.41 -27.58
CA ILE A 289 8.06 -6.11 -28.62
C ILE A 289 7.03 -5.20 -29.30
N ARG A 290 6.36 -4.33 -28.52
CA ARG A 290 5.22 -3.55 -28.99
C ARG A 290 5.52 -2.09 -29.30
N GLY A 291 6.64 -1.55 -28.80
CA GLY A 291 7.04 -0.15 -29.00
C GLY A 291 6.24 0.86 -28.16
N PHE A 292 5.36 0.41 -27.26
CA PHE A 292 4.63 1.28 -26.35
C PHE A 292 4.49 0.64 -24.97
N GLU A 293 4.26 1.47 -23.93
CA GLU A 293 4.13 1.01 -22.57
C GLU A 293 2.78 0.35 -22.32
N GLY A 294 2.81 -0.91 -21.85
CA GLY A 294 1.58 -1.64 -21.48
C GLY A 294 1.20 -1.51 -20.00
N MET A 295 2.12 -1.06 -19.14
CA MET A 295 1.93 -0.98 -17.69
C MET A 295 2.75 0.17 -17.11
N GLY A 296 2.19 0.90 -16.15
CA GLY A 296 2.86 2.01 -15.48
C GLY A 296 3.96 1.56 -14.52
N LEU A 297 4.99 2.39 -14.35
CA LEU A 297 6.04 2.15 -13.36
C LEU A 297 5.48 2.16 -11.91
N GLY A 298 4.37 2.86 -11.69
CA GLY A 298 3.66 2.86 -10.41
C GLY A 298 3.22 1.46 -9.97
N ASP A 299 2.73 0.64 -10.91
CA ASP A 299 2.29 -0.74 -10.65
C ASP A 299 3.47 -1.63 -10.21
N VAL A 300 4.65 -1.44 -10.83
CA VAL A 300 5.90 -2.14 -10.44
C VAL A 300 6.26 -1.81 -9.00
N LYS A 301 6.23 -0.52 -8.62
CA LYS A 301 6.53 -0.08 -7.26
C LYS A 301 5.51 -0.62 -6.25
N MET A 302 4.23 -0.60 -6.61
CA MET A 302 3.16 -1.12 -5.76
C MET A 302 3.34 -2.62 -5.49
N ILE A 303 3.64 -3.42 -6.51
CA ILE A 303 3.93 -4.86 -6.36
C ILE A 303 5.20 -5.08 -5.51
N SER A 304 6.21 -4.22 -5.63
CA SER A 304 7.38 -4.29 -4.74
C SER A 304 7.01 -4.07 -3.28
N VAL A 305 6.11 -3.12 -2.98
CA VAL A 305 5.59 -2.88 -1.62
C VAL A 305 4.83 -4.11 -1.10
N VAL A 306 3.99 -4.71 -1.94
CA VAL A 306 3.25 -5.94 -1.61
C VAL A 306 4.22 -7.09 -1.35
N GLY A 307 5.24 -7.25 -2.20
CA GLY A 307 6.29 -8.27 -2.04
C GLY A 307 7.11 -8.10 -0.76
N ALA A 308 7.38 -6.86 -0.36
CA ALA A 308 8.04 -6.56 0.91
C ALA A 308 7.16 -6.94 2.12
N PHE A 309 5.85 -6.75 2.03
CA PHE A 309 4.92 -6.96 3.14
C PHE A 309 4.42 -8.41 3.25
N GLN A 310 4.06 -9.04 2.11
CA GLN A 310 3.46 -10.39 2.03
C GLN A 310 4.40 -11.46 1.47
N GLY A 311 5.62 -11.07 1.07
CA GLY A 311 6.53 -11.96 0.36
C GLY A 311 6.20 -12.13 -1.13
N PHE A 312 7.09 -12.81 -1.85
CA PHE A 312 6.96 -13.01 -3.31
C PHE A 312 5.67 -13.72 -3.70
N SER A 313 5.27 -14.75 -2.97
CA SER A 313 4.05 -15.50 -3.30
C SER A 313 2.77 -14.71 -3.06
N GLY A 314 2.74 -13.90 -1.99
CA GLY A 314 1.66 -12.96 -1.78
C GLY A 314 1.54 -11.99 -2.96
N ALA A 315 2.67 -11.43 -3.40
CA ALA A 315 2.70 -10.56 -4.57
C ALA A 315 2.26 -11.26 -5.86
N LEU A 316 2.67 -12.53 -6.07
CA LEU A 316 2.22 -13.32 -7.22
C LEU A 316 0.71 -13.59 -7.17
N GLY A 317 0.19 -13.95 -6.01
CA GLY A 317 -1.25 -14.13 -5.80
C GLY A 317 -2.05 -12.85 -6.09
N VAL A 318 -1.56 -11.71 -5.60
CA VAL A 318 -2.13 -10.38 -5.88
C VAL A 318 -2.11 -10.08 -7.37
N LEU A 319 -1.03 -10.41 -8.07
CA LEU A 319 -0.90 -10.18 -9.50
C LEU A 319 -1.91 -11.00 -10.30
N ILE A 320 -2.05 -12.27 -9.97
CA ILE A 320 -3.03 -13.17 -10.63
C ILE A 320 -4.45 -12.68 -10.35
N LEU A 321 -4.80 -12.45 -9.09
CA LEU A 321 -6.14 -12.01 -8.71
C LEU A 321 -6.46 -10.62 -9.28
N GLY A 322 -5.52 -9.68 -9.24
CA GLY A 322 -5.66 -8.34 -9.79
C GLY A 322 -5.87 -8.37 -11.31
N SER A 323 -5.14 -9.25 -12.02
CA SER A 323 -5.34 -9.45 -13.46
C SER A 323 -6.73 -10.02 -13.76
N VAL A 324 -7.20 -10.99 -13.01
CA VAL A 324 -8.57 -11.54 -13.14
C VAL A 324 -9.62 -10.46 -12.92
N LEU A 325 -9.49 -9.67 -11.84
CA LEU A 325 -10.40 -8.54 -11.56
C LEU A 325 -10.38 -7.51 -12.69
N GLY A 326 -9.19 -7.19 -13.22
CA GLY A 326 -9.03 -6.29 -14.37
C GLY A 326 -9.73 -6.79 -15.62
N VAL A 327 -9.59 -8.08 -15.94
CA VAL A 327 -10.27 -8.73 -17.08
C VAL A 327 -11.79 -8.68 -16.90
N ILE A 328 -12.29 -9.06 -15.73
CA ILE A 328 -13.74 -9.02 -15.45
C ILE A 328 -14.29 -7.59 -15.60
N ALA A 329 -13.62 -6.61 -15.00
CA ALA A 329 -14.03 -5.21 -15.12
C ALA A 329 -13.98 -4.72 -16.58
N GLY A 330 -12.93 -5.11 -17.33
CA GLY A 330 -12.81 -4.80 -18.73
C GLY A 330 -13.95 -5.37 -19.58
N LEU A 331 -14.31 -6.64 -19.37
CA LEU A 331 -15.42 -7.29 -20.07
C LEU A 331 -16.77 -6.64 -19.72
N ILE A 332 -16.99 -6.30 -18.46
CA ILE A 332 -18.20 -5.57 -18.03
C ILE A 332 -18.29 -4.23 -18.74
N LEU A 333 -17.19 -3.47 -18.81
CA LEU A 333 -17.16 -2.17 -19.48
C LEU A 333 -17.42 -2.29 -20.99
N ILE A 334 -16.85 -3.31 -21.64
CA ILE A 334 -17.10 -3.60 -23.05
C ILE A 334 -18.59 -3.89 -23.26
N TYR A 335 -19.18 -4.77 -22.45
CA TYR A 335 -20.58 -5.14 -22.55
C TYR A 335 -21.52 -3.92 -22.43
N TYR A 336 -21.31 -3.08 -21.40
CA TYR A 336 -22.13 -1.89 -21.20
C TYR A 336 -21.98 -0.82 -22.30
N ARG A 337 -20.79 -0.72 -22.91
CA ARG A 337 -20.52 0.26 -23.99
C ARG A 337 -20.93 -0.24 -25.38
N SER A 338 -20.84 -1.55 -25.63
CA SER A 338 -21.29 -2.13 -26.91
C SER A 338 -22.76 -1.84 -27.20
N GLY A 339 -23.60 -1.69 -26.17
CA GLY A 339 -24.98 -1.29 -26.30
C GLY A 339 -25.24 0.21 -26.62
N ARG A 340 -24.17 1.05 -26.67
CA ARG A 340 -24.28 2.52 -26.81
C ARG A 340 -23.55 3.12 -28.03
N GLY A 341 -23.30 2.34 -29.10
CA GLY A 341 -22.67 2.84 -30.33
C GLY A 341 -21.16 3.05 -30.20
N GLY A 342 -20.40 2.09 -30.72
CA GLY A 342 -18.97 1.88 -30.60
C GLY A 342 -18.07 3.12 -30.78
N GLN A 343 -17.67 3.72 -29.70
CA GLN A 343 -16.44 4.49 -29.65
C GLN A 343 -15.29 3.60 -29.19
N GLU A 344 -14.17 3.66 -29.90
CA GLU A 344 -12.97 2.86 -29.64
C GLU A 344 -12.51 2.94 -28.19
N PHE A 345 -12.02 1.82 -27.69
CA PHE A 345 -11.52 1.60 -26.33
C PHE A 345 -10.16 2.32 -26.15
N LYS A 346 -10.16 3.65 -26.02
CA LYS A 346 -8.92 4.45 -25.83
C LYS A 346 -8.61 4.78 -24.36
N THR A 347 -9.49 4.40 -23.41
CA THR A 347 -9.23 4.72 -22.01
C THR A 347 -8.52 3.55 -21.32
N PRO A 348 -7.25 3.66 -20.90
CA PRO A 348 -6.55 2.62 -20.17
C PRO A 348 -7.26 2.32 -18.86
N LEU A 349 -7.32 1.04 -18.48
CA LEU A 349 -7.86 0.60 -17.19
C LEU A 349 -6.87 0.92 -16.05
N PRO A 350 -7.34 1.36 -14.86
CA PRO A 350 -6.49 1.62 -13.71
C PRO A 350 -6.02 0.29 -13.09
N PHE A 351 -4.89 -0.25 -13.56
CA PHE A 351 -4.41 -1.56 -13.16
C PHE A 351 -4.02 -1.60 -11.67
N GLY A 352 -3.40 -0.54 -11.17
CA GLY A 352 -3.05 -0.42 -9.75
C GLY A 352 -4.26 -0.52 -8.82
N ALA A 353 -5.43 -0.01 -9.23
CA ALA A 353 -6.65 -0.15 -8.46
C ALA A 353 -7.09 -1.62 -8.31
N PHE A 354 -6.94 -2.43 -9.38
CA PHE A 354 -7.24 -3.87 -9.31
C PHE A 354 -6.22 -4.64 -8.47
N LEU A 355 -4.94 -4.27 -8.56
CA LEU A 355 -3.90 -4.83 -7.71
C LEU A 355 -4.19 -4.55 -6.22
N GLY A 356 -4.49 -3.29 -5.87
CA GLY A 356 -4.80 -2.94 -4.49
C GLY A 356 -6.09 -3.59 -3.99
N ALA A 357 -7.13 -3.69 -4.83
CA ALA A 357 -8.34 -4.44 -4.51
C ALA A 357 -8.03 -5.93 -4.26
N ALA A 358 -7.15 -6.54 -5.07
CA ALA A 358 -6.70 -7.92 -4.86
C ALA A 358 -5.97 -8.09 -3.53
N VAL A 359 -5.10 -7.14 -3.14
CA VAL A 359 -4.45 -7.15 -1.81
C VAL A 359 -5.50 -7.16 -0.71
N LEU A 360 -6.44 -6.22 -0.74
CA LEU A 360 -7.49 -6.12 0.28
C LEU A 360 -8.35 -7.37 0.34
N LEU A 361 -8.71 -7.94 -0.82
CA LEU A 361 -9.45 -9.20 -0.90
C LEU A 361 -8.66 -10.36 -0.31
N MET A 362 -7.37 -10.49 -0.62
CA MET A 362 -6.51 -11.53 -0.06
C MET A 362 -6.35 -11.38 1.45
N MET A 363 -6.25 -10.14 1.97
CA MET A 363 -6.21 -9.88 3.41
C MET A 363 -7.50 -10.32 4.11
N ILE A 364 -8.64 -10.23 3.44
CA ILE A 364 -9.95 -10.67 3.99
C ILE A 364 -10.13 -12.19 3.85
N LEU A 365 -9.77 -12.75 2.68
CA LEU A 365 -10.05 -14.13 2.30
C LEU A 365 -8.95 -15.12 2.71
N SER A 366 -7.78 -14.66 3.17
CA SER A 366 -6.74 -15.56 3.70
C SER A 366 -7.34 -16.50 4.74
N PRO A 367 -7.04 -17.80 4.69
CA PRO A 367 -7.67 -18.79 5.57
C PRO A 367 -7.54 -18.35 7.02
N PHE A 368 -8.69 -18.34 7.70
CA PHE A 368 -8.79 -18.00 9.11
C PHE A 368 -7.88 -18.95 9.90
N ASN A 369 -6.73 -18.46 10.32
CA ASN A 369 -5.96 -19.11 11.35
C ASN A 369 -6.70 -18.85 12.68
N PHE A 370 -7.81 -19.57 12.89
CA PHE A 370 -8.29 -19.73 14.26
C PHE A 370 -7.10 -20.32 15.02
N ALA A 371 -6.45 -19.51 15.83
CA ALA A 371 -5.48 -20.00 16.78
C ALA A 371 -6.16 -21.18 17.49
N LYS A 372 -5.67 -22.39 17.26
CA LYS A 372 -6.10 -23.55 18.03
C LYS A 372 -5.92 -23.16 19.49
N PRO A 373 -6.94 -23.42 20.33
CA PRO A 373 -6.93 -23.07 21.73
C PRO A 373 -5.72 -23.65 22.46
#